data_691972e9988dfcad0bfd5e6a4d80a54b
#
_entry.id   691972e9988dfcad0bfd5e6a4d80a54b
#
_cell.length_a   1.000
_cell.length_b   1.000
_cell.length_c   1.000
_cell.angle_alpha   90.00
_cell.angle_beta   90.00
_cell.angle_gamma   90.00
#
_symmetry.space_group_name_H-M   'P 1'
#
loop_
_entity.id
_entity.type
_entity.pdbx_description
1 polymer ?
#
loop_
_entity_poly.entity_id
_entity_poly.type
_entity_poly.pdbx_seq_one_letter_code
_entity_poly.pdbx_strand_id
1 'polypeptide(L)'
;SGSRMGMIINAIRGIHVLVPRNMTKAAGFYNTLLETDEPALVVECLNGYRLKEKMPTNLGAFKTPIGVVETIKEGTDITLVSYGSTLRLVEQAAKELLEKGIDCEIIDIQSLLPFDVSQDIVKSIMKTNRLLVVDEDVPGGASAFIMQQILEVQNAYDYLDSKPQTLTSKEHRPAYGTDGDYFSKPSAEDI
;
A
#
# COMPACT_ATOMS: atom_id res chain seq x y z
N SER A 1 -15.50 -9.60 3.64
CA SER A 1 -14.38 -10.15 4.41
C SER A 1 -13.29 -9.09 4.52
N GLY A 2 -12.82 -8.80 5.73
CA GLY A 2 -11.72 -7.86 5.93
C GLY A 2 -10.38 -8.42 5.45
N SER A 3 -9.38 -7.56 5.33
CA SER A 3 -8.00 -7.95 5.04
C SER A 3 -7.48 -8.92 6.12
N ARG A 4 -6.59 -9.80 5.72
CA ARG A 4 -5.87 -10.72 6.61
C ARG A 4 -4.35 -10.61 6.40
N MET A 5 -3.92 -9.50 5.88
CA MET A 5 -2.54 -9.31 5.47
C MET A 5 -1.58 -9.38 6.66
N GLY A 6 -1.95 -8.80 7.80
CA GLY A 6 -1.16 -8.91 9.02
C GLY A 6 -0.95 -10.35 9.47
N MET A 7 -1.97 -11.21 9.37
CA MET A 7 -1.84 -12.63 9.65
C MET A 7 -0.87 -13.31 8.67
N ILE A 8 -1.02 -13.02 7.38
CA ILE A 8 -0.20 -13.63 6.32
C ILE A 8 1.27 -13.31 6.51
N ILE A 9 1.62 -12.03 6.62
CA ILE A 9 3.03 -11.61 6.74
C ILE A 9 3.70 -12.08 8.03
N ASN A 10 2.93 -12.30 9.09
CA ASN A 10 3.47 -12.83 10.35
C ASN A 10 3.57 -14.37 10.40
N ALA A 11 2.70 -15.07 9.68
CA ALA A 11 2.68 -16.53 9.66
C ALA A 11 3.65 -17.14 8.64
N ILE A 12 3.86 -16.47 7.51
CA ILE A 12 4.62 -17.00 6.38
C ILE A 12 6.07 -16.55 6.45
N ARG A 13 6.99 -17.48 6.16
CA ARG A 13 8.43 -17.23 6.05
C ARG A 13 8.97 -17.85 4.77
N GLY A 14 9.94 -17.17 4.14
CA GLY A 14 10.65 -17.70 2.98
C GLY A 14 9.86 -17.66 1.68
N ILE A 15 8.80 -16.84 1.60
CA ILE A 15 8.09 -16.56 0.35
C ILE A 15 7.87 -15.06 0.17
N HIS A 16 7.76 -14.63 -1.06
CA HIS A 16 7.35 -13.26 -1.35
C HIS A 16 5.85 -13.05 -1.08
N VAL A 17 5.49 -11.86 -0.60
CA VAL A 17 4.08 -11.45 -0.45
C VAL A 17 3.87 -10.15 -1.23
N LEU A 18 3.14 -10.25 -2.33
CA LEU A 18 2.98 -9.19 -3.32
C LEU A 18 1.51 -8.79 -3.42
N VAL A 19 1.24 -7.50 -3.43
CA VAL A 19 -0.15 -6.98 -3.49
C VAL A 19 -0.25 -5.93 -4.59
N PRO A 20 -0.46 -6.34 -5.85
CA PRO A 20 -0.60 -5.40 -6.95
C PRO A 20 -1.88 -4.56 -6.79
N ARG A 21 -1.78 -3.23 -7.00
CA ARG A 21 -2.93 -2.33 -6.91
C ARG A 21 -3.90 -2.44 -8.07
N ASN A 22 -3.44 -2.98 -9.21
CA ASN A 22 -4.23 -3.17 -10.43
C ASN A 22 -3.72 -4.37 -11.23
N MET A 23 -4.44 -4.72 -12.29
CA MET A 23 -4.13 -5.90 -13.10
C MET A 23 -2.86 -5.74 -13.94
N THR A 24 -2.51 -4.53 -14.33
CA THR A 24 -1.23 -4.24 -15.00
C THR A 24 -0.04 -4.59 -14.08
N LYS A 25 -0.10 -4.15 -12.81
CA LYS A 25 0.94 -4.50 -11.82
C LYS A 25 0.96 -5.99 -11.50
N ALA A 26 -0.21 -6.64 -11.45
CA ALA A 26 -0.31 -8.09 -11.28
C ALA A 26 0.39 -8.84 -12.42
N ALA A 27 0.11 -8.48 -13.66
CA ALA A 27 0.78 -9.07 -14.82
C ALA A 27 2.29 -8.87 -14.77
N GLY A 28 2.75 -7.68 -14.35
CA GLY A 28 4.17 -7.39 -14.16
C GLY A 28 4.81 -8.25 -13.08
N PHE A 29 4.13 -8.51 -11.97
CA PHE A 29 4.62 -9.44 -10.95
C PHE A 29 4.69 -10.88 -11.46
N TYR A 30 3.69 -11.36 -12.17
CA TYR A 30 3.74 -12.70 -12.75
C TYR A 30 4.89 -12.86 -13.73
N ASN A 31 5.13 -11.86 -14.59
CA ASN A 31 6.27 -11.90 -15.50
C ASN A 31 7.62 -11.92 -14.76
N THR A 32 7.73 -11.16 -13.66
CA THR A 32 8.94 -11.17 -12.82
C THR A 32 9.12 -12.53 -12.13
N LEU A 33 8.05 -13.08 -11.56
CA LEU A 33 8.08 -14.37 -10.86
C LEU A 33 8.42 -15.56 -11.76
N LEU A 34 7.96 -15.53 -13.03
CA LEU A 34 8.28 -16.58 -13.99
C LEU A 34 9.79 -16.69 -14.34
N GLU A 35 10.56 -15.68 -13.99
CA GLU A 35 12.02 -15.65 -14.17
C GLU A 35 12.80 -16.04 -12.89
N THR A 36 12.10 -16.36 -11.80
CA THR A 36 12.71 -16.75 -10.52
C THR A 36 12.21 -18.12 -10.08
N ASP A 37 12.96 -18.79 -9.22
CA ASP A 37 12.57 -20.07 -8.59
C ASP A 37 12.00 -19.83 -7.18
N GLU A 38 11.82 -18.59 -6.76
CA GLU A 38 11.34 -18.26 -5.42
C GLU A 38 9.81 -18.30 -5.34
N PRO A 39 9.26 -18.94 -4.30
CA PRO A 39 7.81 -19.00 -4.12
C PRO A 39 7.23 -17.65 -3.75
N ALA A 40 6.02 -17.35 -4.22
CA ALA A 40 5.34 -16.11 -3.93
C ALA A 40 3.84 -16.30 -3.70
N LEU A 41 3.29 -15.46 -2.84
CA LEU A 41 1.85 -15.23 -2.71
C LEU A 41 1.53 -13.89 -3.35
N VAL A 42 0.72 -13.90 -4.41
CA VAL A 42 0.19 -12.69 -5.04
C VAL A 42 -1.25 -12.51 -4.60
N VAL A 43 -1.53 -11.42 -3.90
CA VAL A 43 -2.87 -11.09 -3.38
C VAL A 43 -3.50 -10.03 -4.26
N GLU A 44 -4.42 -10.44 -5.12
CA GLU A 44 -5.12 -9.55 -6.04
C GLU A 44 -6.34 -8.89 -5.39
N CYS A 45 -6.62 -7.65 -5.80
CA CYS A 45 -7.76 -6.88 -5.33
C CYS A 45 -9.06 -7.39 -5.97
N LEU A 46 -9.88 -8.12 -5.23
CA LEU A 46 -11.12 -8.73 -5.74
C LEU A 46 -12.05 -7.71 -6.42
N ASN A 47 -12.22 -6.54 -5.80
CA ASN A 47 -13.05 -5.47 -6.37
C ASN A 47 -12.43 -4.82 -7.62
N GLY A 48 -11.14 -5.03 -7.84
CA GLY A 48 -10.42 -4.58 -9.03
C GLY A 48 -10.80 -5.32 -10.31
N TYR A 49 -11.27 -6.57 -10.22
CA TYR A 49 -11.62 -7.38 -11.40
C TYR A 49 -12.74 -6.78 -12.27
N ARG A 50 -13.56 -5.90 -11.72
CA ARG A 50 -14.63 -5.24 -12.46
C ARG A 50 -14.22 -3.88 -13.05
N LEU A 51 -13.01 -3.43 -12.78
CA LEU A 51 -12.49 -2.18 -13.30
C LEU A 51 -11.88 -2.40 -14.68
N LYS A 52 -12.20 -1.49 -15.60
CA LYS A 52 -11.56 -1.46 -16.90
C LYS A 52 -10.24 -0.69 -16.80
N GLU A 53 -9.17 -1.32 -17.25
CA GLU A 53 -7.84 -0.73 -17.33
C GLU A 53 -7.35 -0.73 -18.78
N LYS A 54 -6.51 0.25 -19.11
CA LYS A 54 -5.81 0.23 -20.40
C LYS A 54 -4.70 -0.81 -20.33
N MET A 55 -4.81 -1.84 -21.16
CA MET A 55 -3.78 -2.87 -21.25
C MET A 55 -2.50 -2.28 -21.85
N PRO A 56 -1.33 -2.50 -21.23
CA PRO A 56 -0.07 -2.08 -21.80
C PRO A 56 0.23 -2.85 -23.10
N THR A 57 0.86 -2.17 -24.06
CA THR A 57 1.20 -2.77 -25.36
C THR A 57 2.28 -3.86 -25.25
N ASN A 58 3.06 -3.83 -24.18
CA ASN A 58 4.15 -4.77 -23.89
C ASN A 58 3.81 -5.74 -22.76
N LEU A 59 2.55 -6.15 -22.61
CA LEU A 59 2.07 -6.95 -21.48
C LEU A 59 2.94 -8.18 -21.18
N GLY A 60 3.41 -8.88 -22.21
CA GLY A 60 4.28 -10.06 -22.05
C GLY A 60 5.73 -9.76 -21.62
N ALA A 61 6.15 -8.49 -21.67
CA ALA A 61 7.49 -8.07 -21.26
C ALA A 61 7.48 -7.07 -20.10
N PHE A 62 6.28 -6.57 -19.73
CA PHE A 62 6.12 -5.64 -18.61
C PHE A 62 6.44 -6.33 -17.29
N LYS A 63 7.30 -5.72 -16.48
CA LYS A 63 7.73 -6.26 -15.19
C LYS A 63 7.44 -5.28 -14.06
N THR A 64 7.00 -5.82 -12.94
CA THR A 64 6.93 -5.11 -11.66
C THR A 64 8.03 -5.66 -10.77
N PRO A 65 8.99 -4.84 -10.31
CA PRO A 65 10.08 -5.33 -9.48
C PRO A 65 9.59 -5.74 -8.08
N ILE A 66 10.16 -6.82 -7.55
CA ILE A 66 9.85 -7.33 -6.22
C ILE A 66 10.65 -6.56 -5.16
N GLY A 67 9.99 -6.16 -4.09
CA GLY A 67 10.62 -5.45 -2.97
C GLY A 67 10.85 -3.97 -3.22
N VAL A 68 10.37 -3.42 -4.32
CA VAL A 68 10.53 -2.01 -4.69
C VAL A 68 9.16 -1.32 -4.59
N VAL A 69 9.11 -0.18 -3.92
CA VAL A 69 7.91 0.66 -3.85
C VAL A 69 7.79 1.53 -5.11
N GLU A 70 6.60 2.08 -5.34
CA GLU A 70 6.38 3.02 -6.42
C GLU A 70 5.80 4.32 -5.87
N THR A 71 6.46 5.44 -6.15
CA THR A 71 5.88 6.76 -5.94
C THR A 71 4.90 7.03 -7.07
N ILE A 72 3.60 6.93 -6.78
CA ILE A 72 2.54 7.13 -7.79
C ILE A 72 2.11 8.59 -7.92
N LYS A 73 2.42 9.40 -6.91
CA LYS A 73 2.27 10.85 -6.93
C LYS A 73 3.35 11.48 -6.08
N GLU A 74 4.10 12.40 -6.64
CA GLU A 74 5.03 13.26 -5.90
C GLU A 74 4.27 14.29 -5.06
N GLY A 75 4.84 14.69 -3.93
CA GLY A 75 4.31 15.71 -3.03
C GLY A 75 5.32 16.19 -2.01
N THR A 76 4.97 17.21 -1.24
CA THR A 76 5.91 17.90 -0.33
C THR A 76 5.46 17.98 1.13
N ASP A 77 4.18 17.76 1.43
CA ASP A 77 3.64 18.07 2.75
C ASP A 77 3.46 16.86 3.66
N ILE A 78 3.13 15.70 3.09
CA ILE A 78 2.93 14.44 3.82
C ILE A 78 3.16 13.24 2.92
N THR A 79 3.77 12.19 3.45
CA THR A 79 3.89 10.88 2.80
C THR A 79 2.72 9.99 3.20
N LEU A 80 1.92 9.59 2.21
CA LEU A 80 0.84 8.61 2.35
C LEU A 80 1.33 7.26 1.83
N VAL A 81 1.37 6.26 2.70
CA VAL A 81 1.85 4.92 2.37
C VAL A 81 0.69 3.95 2.43
N SER A 82 0.49 3.17 1.38
CA SER A 82 -0.56 2.17 1.32
C SER A 82 -0.21 1.06 0.32
N TYR A 83 -1.10 0.10 0.14
CA TYR A 83 -0.99 -0.98 -0.82
C TYR A 83 -2.36 -1.46 -1.30
N GLY A 84 -2.38 -2.15 -2.45
CA GLY A 84 -3.57 -2.80 -2.97
C GLY A 84 -4.73 -1.85 -3.28
N SER A 85 -5.95 -2.28 -2.97
CA SER A 85 -7.19 -1.55 -3.32
C SER A 85 -7.34 -0.22 -2.60
N THR A 86 -6.72 -0.05 -1.43
CA THR A 86 -6.80 1.16 -0.60
C THR A 86 -6.18 2.37 -1.31
N LEU A 87 -5.21 2.14 -2.20
CA LEU A 87 -4.55 3.23 -2.94
C LEU A 87 -5.51 4.12 -3.73
N ARG A 88 -6.61 3.58 -4.26
CA ARG A 88 -7.61 4.43 -4.94
C ARG A 88 -8.26 5.45 -4.03
N LEU A 89 -8.51 5.07 -2.78
CA LEU A 89 -9.04 5.99 -1.76
C LEU A 89 -8.00 7.04 -1.39
N VAL A 90 -6.74 6.62 -1.26
CA VAL A 90 -5.61 7.53 -0.99
C VAL A 90 -5.42 8.53 -2.14
N GLU A 91 -5.50 8.09 -3.39
CA GLU A 91 -5.43 8.98 -4.55
C GLU A 91 -6.60 9.98 -4.61
N GLN A 92 -7.82 9.53 -4.25
CA GLN A 92 -8.97 10.40 -4.16
C GLN A 92 -8.79 11.45 -3.06
N ALA A 93 -8.42 11.03 -1.86
CA ALA A 93 -8.16 11.93 -0.73
C ALA A 93 -7.06 12.96 -1.06
N ALA A 94 -5.97 12.53 -1.70
CA ALA A 94 -4.89 13.43 -2.10
C ALA A 94 -5.33 14.51 -3.08
N LYS A 95 -6.29 14.23 -3.96
CA LYS A 95 -6.88 15.26 -4.85
C LYS A 95 -7.68 16.30 -4.06
N GLU A 96 -8.49 15.84 -3.11
CA GLU A 96 -9.32 16.71 -2.27
C GLU A 96 -8.43 17.55 -1.31
N LEU A 97 -7.34 16.96 -0.79
CA LEU A 97 -6.37 17.66 0.05
C LEU A 97 -5.60 18.72 -0.73
N LEU A 98 -5.25 18.43 -1.99
CA LEU A 98 -4.57 19.42 -2.85
C LEU A 98 -5.42 20.68 -3.08
N GLU A 99 -6.75 20.54 -3.19
CA GLU A 99 -7.67 21.69 -3.26
C GLU A 99 -7.63 22.54 -1.99
N LYS A 100 -7.24 21.95 -0.86
CA LYS A 100 -7.05 22.62 0.43
C LYS A 100 -5.62 23.10 0.66
N GLY A 101 -4.74 22.93 -0.32
CA GLY A 101 -3.34 23.36 -0.29
C GLY A 101 -2.40 22.37 0.41
N ILE A 102 -2.79 21.10 0.55
CA ILE A 102 -1.94 20.03 1.10
C ILE A 102 -1.49 19.12 -0.06
N ASP A 103 -0.21 19.10 -0.31
CA ASP A 103 0.41 18.31 -1.40
C ASP A 103 0.96 16.99 -0.88
N CYS A 104 0.18 15.91 -1.07
CA CYS A 104 0.52 14.57 -0.61
C CYS A 104 1.44 13.86 -1.59
N GLU A 105 2.49 13.22 -1.06
CA GLU A 105 3.24 12.19 -1.78
C GLU A 105 2.60 10.84 -1.51
N ILE A 106 2.36 10.04 -2.56
CA ILE A 106 1.70 8.73 -2.44
C ILE A 106 2.66 7.64 -2.84
N ILE A 107 2.87 6.70 -1.93
CA ILE A 107 3.72 5.52 -2.14
C ILE A 107 2.89 4.25 -2.09
N ASP A 108 2.97 3.47 -3.18
CA ASP A 108 2.50 2.09 -3.26
C ASP A 108 3.60 1.14 -2.81
N ILE A 109 3.36 0.42 -1.72
CA ILE A 109 4.31 -0.58 -1.19
C ILE A 109 4.55 -1.72 -2.19
N GLN A 110 3.53 -2.17 -2.91
CA GLN A 110 3.57 -3.26 -3.89
C GLN A 110 3.98 -4.62 -3.29
N SER A 111 5.08 -4.67 -2.54
CA SER A 111 5.64 -5.86 -1.91
C SER A 111 5.71 -5.69 -0.40
N LEU A 112 5.01 -6.55 0.35
CA LEU A 112 5.12 -6.57 1.81
C LEU A 112 6.31 -7.42 2.28
N LEU A 113 6.60 -8.50 1.55
CA LEU A 113 7.79 -9.34 1.75
C LEU A 113 8.44 -9.63 0.38
N PRO A 114 9.68 -9.14 0.13
CA PRO A 114 10.48 -8.21 0.92
C PRO A 114 9.89 -6.80 0.91
N PHE A 115 10.21 -6.01 1.94
CA PHE A 115 9.69 -4.67 2.12
C PHE A 115 10.73 -3.62 1.72
N ASP A 116 10.38 -2.74 0.77
CA ASP A 116 11.11 -1.52 0.40
C ASP A 116 12.65 -1.65 0.51
N VAL A 117 13.20 -2.56 -0.26
CA VAL A 117 14.64 -2.91 -0.21
C VAL A 117 15.56 -1.71 -0.56
N SER A 118 15.03 -0.74 -1.30
CA SER A 118 15.74 0.49 -1.68
C SER A 118 15.59 1.61 -0.65
N GLN A 119 14.79 1.41 0.41
CA GLN A 119 14.50 2.39 1.45
C GLN A 119 13.98 3.73 0.86
N ASP A 120 13.09 3.64 -0.12
CA ASP A 120 12.54 4.83 -0.80
C ASP A 120 11.48 5.54 0.05
N ILE A 121 10.81 4.82 0.98
CA ILE A 121 9.83 5.42 1.88
C ILE A 121 10.51 6.41 2.82
N VAL A 122 11.66 6.08 3.42
CA VAL A 122 12.36 7.04 4.29
C VAL A 122 12.86 8.25 3.51
N LYS A 123 13.26 8.11 2.25
CA LYS A 123 13.64 9.25 1.40
C LYS A 123 12.47 10.21 1.18
N SER A 124 11.27 9.69 1.01
CA SER A 124 10.04 10.50 0.95
C SER A 124 9.81 11.25 2.27
N ILE A 125 9.91 10.55 3.41
CA ILE A 125 9.72 11.14 4.73
C ILE A 125 10.77 12.22 5.03
N MET A 126 12.00 12.06 4.58
CA MET A 126 13.03 13.11 4.69
C MET A 126 12.63 14.41 3.98
N LYS A 127 11.79 14.32 2.94
CA LYS A 127 11.26 15.47 2.21
C LYS A 127 10.01 16.06 2.86
N THR A 128 9.07 15.22 3.28
CA THR A 128 7.73 15.62 3.74
C THR A 128 7.63 15.82 5.25
N ASN A 129 8.48 15.16 6.03
CA ASN A 129 8.54 15.13 7.50
C ASN A 129 7.26 14.64 8.20
N ARG A 130 6.30 14.07 7.45
CA ARG A 130 5.01 13.55 7.96
C ARG A 130 4.67 12.23 7.33
N LEU A 131 4.06 11.34 8.10
CA LEU A 131 3.71 9.98 7.67
C LEU A 131 2.30 9.60 8.11
N LEU A 132 1.50 9.14 7.14
CA LEU A 132 0.26 8.41 7.36
C LEU A 132 0.33 7.06 6.62
N VAL A 133 0.14 5.97 7.34
CA VAL A 133 -0.05 4.63 6.75
C VAL A 133 -1.55 4.31 6.71
N VAL A 134 -2.06 4.03 5.51
CA VAL A 134 -3.47 3.67 5.31
C VAL A 134 -3.56 2.20 4.96
N ASP A 135 -4.34 1.45 5.75
CA ASP A 135 -4.42 0.00 5.67
C ASP A 135 -5.87 -0.48 5.75
N GLU A 136 -6.28 -1.41 4.91
CA GLU A 136 -7.60 -2.02 5.02
C GLU A 136 -7.67 -3.16 6.06
N ASP A 137 -6.54 -3.55 6.67
CA ASP A 137 -6.50 -4.47 7.80
C ASP A 137 -6.94 -3.77 9.10
N VAL A 138 -7.19 -4.54 10.13
CA VAL A 138 -7.56 -4.01 11.45
C VAL A 138 -6.35 -3.41 12.17
N PRO A 139 -6.54 -2.60 13.23
CA PRO A 139 -5.44 -2.12 14.06
C PRO A 139 -4.53 -3.24 14.53
N GLY A 140 -3.21 -3.04 14.42
CA GLY A 140 -2.23 -4.09 14.74
C GLY A 140 -2.03 -5.14 13.64
N GLY A 141 -2.68 -4.98 12.48
CA GLY A 141 -2.49 -5.81 11.30
C GLY A 141 -1.23 -5.48 10.51
N ALA A 142 -1.33 -5.40 9.18
CA ALA A 142 -0.18 -5.09 8.33
C ALA A 142 0.46 -3.72 8.63
N SER A 143 -0.34 -2.75 9.05
CA SER A 143 0.15 -1.41 9.41
C SER A 143 1.16 -1.43 10.58
N ALA A 144 1.07 -2.37 11.52
CA ALA A 144 2.05 -2.51 12.60
C ALA A 144 3.41 -2.94 12.05
N PHE A 145 3.43 -3.93 11.14
CA PHE A 145 4.64 -4.34 10.43
C PHE A 145 5.23 -3.19 9.60
N ILE A 146 4.39 -2.52 8.82
CA ILE A 146 4.80 -1.40 7.96
C ILE A 146 5.43 -0.28 8.79
N MET A 147 4.79 0.11 9.90
CA MET A 147 5.34 1.12 10.80
C MET A 147 6.68 0.72 11.40
N GLN A 148 6.83 -0.52 11.84
CA GLN A 148 8.11 -1.01 12.37
C GLN A 148 9.20 -0.95 11.30
N GLN A 149 8.91 -1.37 10.08
CA GLN A 149 9.87 -1.29 8.98
C GLN A 149 10.30 0.15 8.70
N ILE A 150 9.36 1.07 8.65
CA ILE A 150 9.64 2.48 8.34
C ILE A 150 10.36 3.16 9.52
N LEU A 151 9.83 3.06 10.72
CA LEU A 151 10.31 3.85 11.86
C LEU A 151 11.60 3.29 12.46
N GLU A 152 11.69 1.96 12.61
CA GLU A 152 12.82 1.32 13.29
C GLU A 152 13.88 0.84 12.30
N VAL A 153 13.51 0.09 11.26
CA VAL A 153 14.47 -0.50 10.34
C VAL A 153 15.08 0.55 9.41
N GLN A 154 14.26 1.45 8.87
CA GLN A 154 14.71 2.55 8.01
C GLN A 154 15.09 3.83 8.77
N ASN A 155 14.94 3.85 10.11
CA ASN A 155 15.21 5.00 10.99
C ASN A 155 14.43 6.29 10.59
N ALA A 156 13.23 6.16 10.04
CA ALA A 156 12.46 7.30 9.57
C ALA A 156 11.95 8.21 10.71
N TYR A 157 11.95 7.71 11.95
CA TYR A 157 11.52 8.48 13.12
C TYR A 157 12.32 9.79 13.27
N ASP A 158 13.60 9.77 12.97
CA ASP A 158 14.49 10.92 13.12
C ASP A 158 14.15 12.09 12.17
N TYR A 159 13.36 11.86 11.14
CA TYR A 159 12.98 12.86 10.14
C TYR A 159 11.55 13.39 10.31
N LEU A 160 10.79 12.86 11.29
CA LEU A 160 9.42 13.28 11.52
C LEU A 160 9.34 14.55 12.37
N ASP A 161 8.51 15.50 11.95
CA ASP A 161 8.18 16.71 12.72
C ASP A 161 6.88 16.55 13.53
N SER A 162 6.15 15.47 13.30
CA SER A 162 4.90 15.15 13.97
C SER A 162 4.76 13.65 14.20
N LYS A 163 3.84 13.26 15.09
CA LYS A 163 3.55 11.86 15.39
C LYS A 163 3.03 11.14 14.13
N PRO A 164 3.68 10.05 13.67
CA PRO A 164 3.15 9.27 12.57
C PRO A 164 1.82 8.61 12.95
N GLN A 165 0.93 8.45 11.99
CA GLN A 165 -0.39 7.91 12.20
C GLN A 165 -0.63 6.67 11.33
N THR A 166 -1.53 5.81 11.81
CA THR A 166 -2.14 4.74 11.02
C THR A 166 -3.64 4.98 10.92
N LEU A 167 -4.19 4.81 9.73
CA LEU A 167 -5.62 4.74 9.49
C LEU A 167 -5.95 3.33 9.03
N THR A 168 -6.79 2.62 9.78
CA THR A 168 -7.09 1.21 9.58
C THR A 168 -8.58 0.96 9.49
N SER A 169 -8.97 -0.27 9.10
CA SER A 169 -10.35 -0.72 9.28
C SER A 169 -10.72 -0.79 10.76
N LYS A 170 -12.01 -0.75 11.03
CA LYS A 170 -12.56 -0.88 12.39
C LYS A 170 -12.46 -2.33 12.87
N GLU A 171 -12.23 -2.52 14.18
CA GLU A 171 -12.09 -3.82 14.82
C GLU A 171 -13.44 -4.53 15.02
N HIS A 172 -14.16 -4.75 13.94
CA HIS A 172 -15.40 -5.51 14.00
C HIS A 172 -15.60 -6.28 12.70
N ARG A 173 -16.49 -7.25 12.73
CA ARG A 173 -16.89 -7.93 11.50
C ARG A 173 -17.48 -6.93 10.52
N PRO A 174 -17.05 -6.94 9.24
CA PRO A 174 -17.63 -6.06 8.24
C PRO A 174 -19.16 -6.14 8.23
N ALA A 175 -19.82 -4.98 8.17
CA ALA A 175 -21.27 -4.91 8.12
C ALA A 175 -21.81 -5.56 6.83
N TYR A 176 -22.99 -6.13 6.92
CA TYR A 176 -23.72 -6.60 5.74
C TYR A 176 -24.46 -5.43 5.10
N GLY A 177 -24.56 -5.47 3.78
CA GLY A 177 -25.24 -4.44 3.02
C GLY A 177 -24.34 -3.86 1.94
N THR A 178 -24.88 -2.94 1.16
CA THR A 178 -24.19 -2.33 0.01
C THR A 178 -23.10 -1.33 0.43
N ASP A 179 -23.20 -0.79 1.62
CA ASP A 179 -22.33 0.22 2.24
C ASP A 179 -21.43 -0.34 3.35
N GLY A 180 -21.45 -1.67 3.56
CA GLY A 180 -20.69 -2.31 4.63
C GLY A 180 -19.20 -2.04 4.57
N ASP A 181 -18.61 -2.01 3.38
CA ASP A 181 -17.19 -1.70 3.19
C ASP A 181 -16.89 -0.24 3.55
N TYR A 182 -17.73 0.71 3.12
CA TYR A 182 -17.57 2.13 3.46
C TYR A 182 -17.61 2.39 4.97
N PHE A 183 -18.50 1.70 5.67
CA PHE A 183 -18.60 1.82 7.14
C PHE A 183 -17.43 1.18 7.88
N SER A 184 -16.90 0.08 7.36
CA SER A 184 -15.93 -0.78 8.07
C SER A 184 -14.48 -0.48 7.72
N LYS A 185 -14.20 -0.03 6.49
CA LYS A 185 -12.85 0.26 5.98
C LYS A 185 -12.60 1.76 5.93
N PRO A 186 -11.33 2.20 5.83
CA PRO A 186 -11.02 3.60 5.57
C PRO A 186 -11.73 4.11 4.33
N SER A 187 -12.22 5.35 4.38
CA SER A 187 -12.77 6.10 3.25
C SER A 187 -11.83 7.26 2.88
N ALA A 188 -12.09 7.93 1.75
CA ALA A 188 -11.30 9.09 1.36
C ALA A 188 -11.47 10.26 2.35
N GLU A 189 -12.66 10.36 2.96
CA GLU A 189 -12.98 11.40 3.95
C GLU A 189 -12.27 11.18 5.29
N ASP A 190 -11.88 9.92 5.60
CA ASP A 190 -11.14 9.59 6.82
C ASP A 190 -9.65 9.95 6.71
N ILE A 191 -9.13 10.02 5.50
CA ILE A 191 -7.73 10.37 5.16
C ILE A 191 -7.55 11.89 5.22
#